data_a4138a8cce71eae1d80cbcc71225a510
#
_entry.id   a4138a8cce71eae1d80cbcc71225a510
#
_cell.length_a   1.000
_cell.length_b   1.000
_cell.length_c   1.000
_cell.angle_alpha   90.00
_cell.angle_beta   90.00
_cell.angle_gamma   90.00
#
_symmetry.space_group_name_H-M   'P 1'
#
loop_
_entity.id
_entity.type
_entity.pdbx_description
1 polymer ?
#
loop_
_entity_poly.entity_id
_entity_poly.type
_entity_poly.pdbx_seq_one_letter_code
_entity_poly.pdbx_strand_id
1 'polypeptide(L)'
;MRHIVGSAVAVAVFALAVSVGAQQDSKGPGRTQVDAEVLMKHKAFHITQGESDLRGILLVSGERTDIRLRNEDKVAHEFVSTMLFNVPFQLNGSGTLVKAPKAAGVRVDPGQAVVLSFDVPADTKEFQHIYEVFWCNVHGKQHGDAMRGEILIVDQRGEVSGG
;
A
#
# COMPACT_ATOMS: atom_id res chain seq x y z
N MET A 1 -58.15 -62.24 -9.02
CA MET A 1 -57.74 -61.23 -8.02
C MET A 1 -56.28 -60.83 -8.32
N ARG A 2 -56.05 -59.66 -8.90
CA ARG A 2 -54.72 -59.14 -9.23
C ARG A 2 -54.60 -57.83 -8.51
N HIS A 3 -53.66 -57.73 -7.57
CA HIS A 3 -53.29 -56.49 -6.87
C HIS A 3 -52.23 -55.76 -7.67
N ILE A 4 -52.57 -54.55 -8.07
CA ILE A 4 -51.62 -53.61 -8.69
C ILE A 4 -51.11 -52.73 -7.55
N VAL A 5 -49.77 -52.85 -7.31
CA VAL A 5 -49.06 -51.99 -6.38
C VAL A 5 -48.51 -50.81 -7.17
N GLY A 6 -49.00 -49.63 -6.93
CA GLY A 6 -48.51 -48.40 -7.52
C GLY A 6 -47.32 -47.83 -6.71
N SER A 7 -46.16 -47.76 -7.35
CA SER A 7 -44.97 -47.08 -6.79
C SER A 7 -45.01 -45.58 -7.11
N ALA A 8 -45.09 -44.78 -6.07
CA ALA A 8 -44.93 -43.32 -6.19
C ALA A 8 -43.45 -42.95 -6.17
N VAL A 9 -42.97 -42.34 -7.24
CA VAL A 9 -41.64 -41.78 -7.32
C VAL A 9 -41.70 -40.33 -6.83
N ALA A 10 -41.05 -40.07 -5.70
CA ALA A 10 -40.88 -38.73 -5.19
C ALA A 10 -39.63 -38.08 -5.84
N VAL A 11 -39.83 -37.06 -6.64
CA VAL A 11 -38.74 -36.23 -7.21
C VAL A 11 -38.38 -35.14 -6.20
N ALA A 12 -37.23 -35.28 -5.58
CA ALA A 12 -36.68 -34.25 -4.71
C ALA A 12 -35.95 -33.20 -5.55
N VAL A 13 -36.47 -31.99 -5.63
CA VAL A 13 -35.82 -30.84 -6.26
C VAL A 13 -34.87 -30.22 -5.25
N PHE A 14 -33.58 -30.41 -5.41
CA PHE A 14 -32.55 -29.71 -4.65
C PHE A 14 -32.35 -28.29 -5.26
N ALA A 15 -32.82 -27.28 -4.56
CA ALA A 15 -32.47 -25.89 -4.84
C ALA A 15 -31.09 -25.60 -4.30
N LEU A 16 -30.09 -25.47 -5.22
CA LEU A 16 -28.77 -24.96 -4.88
C LEU A 16 -28.87 -23.44 -4.71
N ALA A 17 -28.87 -22.98 -3.46
CA ALA A 17 -28.69 -21.58 -3.13
C ALA A 17 -27.21 -21.21 -3.31
N VAL A 18 -26.90 -20.55 -4.42
CA VAL A 18 -25.59 -19.91 -4.62
C VAL A 18 -25.58 -18.63 -3.78
N SER A 19 -24.99 -18.72 -2.58
CA SER A 19 -24.66 -17.53 -1.80
C SER A 19 -23.45 -16.85 -2.43
N VAL A 20 -23.69 -15.77 -3.18
CA VAL A 20 -22.64 -14.83 -3.54
C VAL A 20 -22.22 -14.10 -2.26
N GLY A 21 -21.23 -14.66 -1.58
CA GLY A 21 -20.55 -13.98 -0.49
C GLY A 21 -19.76 -12.83 -1.08
N ALA A 22 -20.16 -11.60 -0.80
CA ALA A 22 -19.28 -10.45 -0.97
C ALA A 22 -18.06 -10.66 -0.09
N GLN A 23 -16.91 -10.99 -0.69
CA GLN A 23 -15.64 -10.99 -0.01
C GLN A 23 -15.34 -9.52 0.36
N GLN A 24 -15.63 -9.16 1.61
CA GLN A 24 -14.99 -8.01 2.24
C GLN A 24 -13.53 -8.41 2.42
N ASP A 25 -12.66 -7.86 1.57
CA ASP A 25 -11.22 -7.88 1.77
C ASP A 25 -10.87 -7.11 3.05
N SER A 26 -10.98 -7.79 4.19
CA SER A 26 -10.44 -7.27 5.43
C SER A 26 -8.91 -7.32 5.31
N LYS A 27 -8.27 -6.17 5.15
CA LYS A 27 -6.82 -5.97 5.26
C LYS A 27 -6.37 -6.33 6.69
N GLY A 28 -6.27 -7.63 7.00
CA GLY A 28 -5.84 -8.16 8.30
C GLY A 28 -4.32 -8.28 8.41
N PRO A 29 -3.77 -8.39 9.65
CA PRO A 29 -2.34 -8.62 9.86
C PRO A 29 -1.94 -9.99 9.29
N GLY A 30 -1.09 -9.98 8.25
CA GLY A 30 -0.61 -11.21 7.57
C GLY A 30 -0.62 -11.15 6.05
N ARG A 31 -0.89 -10.00 5.45
CA ARG A 31 -0.80 -9.82 4.01
C ARG A 31 0.61 -10.12 3.50
N THR A 32 0.74 -11.09 2.61
CA THR A 32 1.96 -11.33 1.82
C THR A 32 2.12 -10.32 0.69
N GLN A 33 1.04 -9.66 0.28
CA GLN A 33 1.03 -8.67 -0.79
C GLN A 33 0.95 -7.26 -0.21
N VAL A 34 1.91 -6.42 -0.58
CA VAL A 34 1.93 -4.98 -0.26
C VAL A 34 1.29 -4.18 -1.39
N ASP A 35 0.86 -2.96 -1.09
CA ASP A 35 0.25 -2.07 -2.10
C ASP A 35 1.32 -1.42 -2.98
N ALA A 36 2.49 -1.12 -2.40
CA ALA A 36 3.64 -0.59 -3.13
C ALA A 36 4.96 -1.21 -2.64
N GLU A 37 5.95 -1.25 -3.53
CA GLU A 37 7.32 -1.62 -3.17
C GLU A 37 8.31 -0.60 -3.72
N VAL A 38 9.20 -0.10 -2.86
CA VAL A 38 10.32 0.77 -3.20
C VAL A 38 11.62 0.05 -2.93
N LEU A 39 12.33 -0.26 -3.99
CA LEU A 39 13.67 -0.81 -3.95
C LEU A 39 14.70 0.32 -3.93
N MET A 40 15.59 0.31 -2.93
CA MET A 40 16.74 1.20 -2.81
C MET A 40 17.97 0.48 -3.34
N LYS A 41 18.44 0.89 -4.52
CA LYS A 41 19.56 0.25 -5.21
C LYS A 41 20.33 1.24 -6.07
N HIS A 42 21.66 1.13 -6.08
CA HIS A 42 22.55 2.03 -6.81
C HIS A 42 22.36 3.52 -6.44
N LYS A 43 22.03 3.77 -5.17
CA LYS A 43 21.70 5.10 -4.64
C LYS A 43 20.56 5.76 -5.41
N ALA A 44 19.53 4.96 -5.72
CA ALA A 44 18.30 5.38 -6.38
C ALA A 44 17.10 4.66 -5.75
N PHE A 45 15.94 5.30 -5.81
CA PHE A 45 14.66 4.66 -5.56
C PHE A 45 14.10 4.09 -6.87
N HIS A 46 13.68 2.84 -6.81
CA HIS A 46 12.99 2.15 -7.89
C HIS A 46 11.65 1.67 -7.35
N ILE A 47 10.55 2.15 -7.89
CA ILE A 47 9.22 1.67 -7.56
C ILE A 47 9.02 0.40 -8.37
N THR A 48 8.93 -0.75 -7.69
CA THR A 48 8.80 -2.07 -8.32
C THR A 48 7.39 -2.62 -8.26
N GLN A 49 6.52 -1.98 -7.46
CA GLN A 49 5.09 -2.25 -7.36
C GLN A 49 4.36 -0.97 -6.93
N GLY A 50 3.13 -0.77 -7.43
CA GLY A 50 2.32 0.42 -7.10
C GLY A 50 2.81 1.69 -7.79
N GLU A 51 3.54 1.55 -8.91
CA GLU A 51 3.99 2.68 -9.72
C GLU A 51 2.82 3.30 -10.48
N SER A 52 2.75 4.62 -10.49
CA SER A 52 1.91 5.38 -11.39
C SER A 52 2.65 5.75 -12.68
N ASP A 53 1.91 6.07 -13.74
CA ASP A 53 2.47 6.57 -15.00
C ASP A 53 3.32 7.84 -14.83
N LEU A 54 3.17 8.53 -13.69
CA LEU A 54 3.91 9.74 -13.32
C LEU A 54 5.17 9.47 -12.48
N ARG A 55 5.63 8.21 -12.41
CA ARG A 55 6.83 7.78 -11.63
C ARG A 55 6.71 8.04 -10.13
N GLY A 56 5.51 7.90 -9.60
CA GLY A 56 5.21 8.04 -8.18
C GLY A 56 4.55 6.79 -7.61
N ILE A 57 4.46 6.73 -6.29
CA ILE A 57 3.64 5.73 -5.60
C ILE A 57 2.19 6.19 -5.67
N LEU A 58 1.29 5.33 -6.16
CA LEU A 58 -0.14 5.60 -6.20
C LEU A 58 -0.81 5.08 -4.93
N LEU A 59 -1.48 5.96 -4.20
CA LEU A 59 -2.24 5.64 -2.99
C LEU A 59 -3.70 6.06 -3.14
N VAL A 60 -4.61 5.34 -2.47
CA VAL A 60 -6.03 5.66 -2.47
C VAL A 60 -6.41 6.35 -1.16
N SER A 61 -7.05 7.50 -1.27
CA SER A 61 -7.51 8.33 -0.15
C SER A 61 -8.41 7.54 0.80
N GLY A 62 -8.12 7.61 2.11
CA GLY A 62 -8.89 6.94 3.15
C GLY A 62 -8.65 5.44 3.29
N GLU A 63 -7.81 4.83 2.46
CA GLU A 63 -7.51 3.41 2.55
C GLU A 63 -6.27 3.13 3.40
N ARG A 64 -6.25 1.94 4.00
CA ARG A 64 -5.05 1.40 4.63
C ARG A 64 -4.08 0.95 3.56
N THR A 65 -2.81 1.36 3.69
CA THR A 65 -1.76 1.00 2.74
C THR A 65 -0.55 0.38 3.43
N ASP A 66 0.10 -0.53 2.71
CA ASP A 66 1.34 -1.19 3.09
C ASP A 66 2.40 -0.94 2.01
N ILE A 67 3.47 -0.21 2.36
CA ILE A 67 4.60 0.05 1.48
C ILE A 67 5.79 -0.76 1.96
N ARG A 68 6.31 -1.65 1.12
CA ARG A 68 7.57 -2.35 1.38
C ARG A 68 8.74 -1.49 0.92
N LEU A 69 9.69 -1.28 1.83
CA LEU A 69 10.96 -0.64 1.55
C LEU A 69 12.06 -1.70 1.65
N ARG A 70 12.85 -1.87 0.60
CA ARG A 70 13.92 -2.87 0.54
C ARG A 70 15.22 -2.23 0.10
N ASN A 71 16.27 -2.39 0.90
CA ASN A 71 17.58 -1.81 0.63
C ASN A 71 18.55 -2.90 0.13
N GLU A 72 18.90 -2.87 -1.14
CA GLU A 72 19.90 -3.74 -1.78
C GLU A 72 21.27 -3.08 -1.92
N ASP A 73 21.45 -1.85 -1.44
CA ASP A 73 22.75 -1.20 -1.42
C ASP A 73 23.59 -1.62 -0.21
N LYS A 74 24.87 -1.24 -0.24
CA LYS A 74 25.83 -1.45 0.85
C LYS A 74 25.84 -0.32 1.89
N VAL A 75 24.99 0.67 1.73
CA VAL A 75 24.85 1.84 2.60
C VAL A 75 23.38 1.96 3.04
N ALA A 76 23.16 2.58 4.18
CA ALA A 76 21.81 2.84 4.66
C ALA A 76 21.13 3.92 3.82
N HIS A 77 19.82 3.78 3.66
CA HIS A 77 18.97 4.76 3.03
C HIS A 77 17.81 5.16 3.93
N GLU A 78 17.22 6.30 3.66
CA GLU A 78 16.03 6.77 4.36
C GLU A 78 14.90 7.03 3.37
N PHE A 79 13.71 6.61 3.74
CA PHE A 79 12.46 6.98 3.07
C PHE A 79 11.75 7.96 3.98
N VAL A 80 11.79 9.25 3.65
CA VAL A 80 11.27 10.34 4.46
C VAL A 80 10.26 11.14 3.64
N SER A 81 9.13 11.48 4.24
CA SER A 81 8.08 12.27 3.59
C SER A 81 7.45 13.28 4.56
N THR A 82 7.01 14.41 4.03
CA THR A 82 6.18 15.39 4.75
C THR A 82 4.84 14.81 5.15
N MET A 83 4.25 13.95 4.32
CA MET A 83 3.01 13.25 4.64
C MET A 83 3.13 12.43 5.94
N LEU A 84 4.21 11.67 6.09
CA LEU A 84 4.42 10.80 7.25
C LEU A 84 4.66 11.57 8.56
N PHE A 85 4.89 12.87 8.51
CA PHE A 85 4.97 13.70 9.72
C PHE A 85 3.62 13.82 10.41
N ASN A 86 2.54 13.85 9.64
CA ASN A 86 1.17 14.07 10.13
C ASN A 86 0.35 12.77 10.19
N VAL A 87 0.86 11.67 9.66
CA VAL A 87 0.16 10.39 9.57
C VAL A 87 0.81 9.38 10.53
N PRO A 88 0.05 8.82 11.50
CA PRO A 88 0.54 7.72 12.30
C PRO A 88 0.84 6.50 11.43
N PHE A 89 2.01 5.89 11.62
CA PHE A 89 2.39 4.70 10.88
C PHE A 89 3.04 3.64 11.76
N GLN A 90 3.01 2.40 11.30
CA GLN A 90 3.61 1.24 11.94
C GLN A 90 4.72 0.69 11.07
N LEU A 91 5.76 0.13 11.70
CA LEU A 91 6.86 -0.57 11.02
C LEU A 91 6.80 -2.05 11.35
N ASN A 92 6.89 -2.89 10.32
CA ASN A 92 7.02 -4.33 10.46
C ASN A 92 8.28 -4.78 9.72
N GLY A 93 9.28 -5.25 10.44
CA GLY A 93 10.61 -5.60 9.94
C GLY A 93 11.72 -4.70 10.48
N SER A 94 12.88 -4.74 9.82
CA SER A 94 14.11 -4.06 10.28
C SER A 94 14.19 -2.64 9.73
N GLY A 95 13.62 -1.70 10.46
CA GLY A 95 13.69 -0.27 10.12
C GLY A 95 13.79 0.59 11.38
N THR A 96 14.45 1.73 11.27
CA THR A 96 14.58 2.71 12.34
C THR A 96 13.77 3.96 12.02
N LEU A 97 12.92 4.39 12.97
CA LEU A 97 12.15 5.62 12.82
C LEU A 97 13.07 6.85 12.68
N VAL A 98 12.82 7.65 11.68
CA VAL A 98 13.51 8.92 11.43
C VAL A 98 12.52 10.07 11.60
N LYS A 99 12.93 11.13 12.29
CA LYS A 99 12.18 12.39 12.42
C LYS A 99 13.05 13.56 11.99
N ALA A 100 12.50 14.43 11.18
CA ALA A 100 13.06 15.70 10.77
C ALA A 100 12.04 16.83 11.06
N PRO A 101 12.43 18.10 11.04
CA PRO A 101 11.48 19.20 11.16
C PRO A 101 10.46 19.16 10.02
N LYS A 102 9.23 18.85 10.25
CA LYS A 102 8.13 18.73 9.27
C LYS A 102 8.20 17.51 8.33
N ALA A 103 8.96 16.47 8.69
CA ALA A 103 8.98 15.22 7.95
C ALA A 103 9.25 14.04 8.89
N ALA A 104 8.76 12.86 8.53
CA ALA A 104 9.07 11.61 9.23
C ALA A 104 9.26 10.50 8.20
N GLY A 105 9.81 9.38 8.66
CA GLY A 105 10.05 8.25 7.79
C GLY A 105 10.82 7.14 8.48
N VAL A 106 11.50 6.34 7.68
CA VAL A 106 12.24 5.19 8.15
C VAL A 106 13.61 5.08 7.47
N ARG A 107 14.61 4.73 8.27
CA ARG A 107 15.93 4.31 7.80
C ARG A 107 15.93 2.80 7.65
N VAL A 108 16.43 2.34 6.51
CA VAL A 108 16.61 0.92 6.17
C VAL A 108 18.09 0.67 5.96
N ASP A 109 18.68 -0.18 6.80
CA ASP A 109 20.10 -0.52 6.72
C ASP A 109 20.39 -1.49 5.55
N PRO A 110 21.66 -1.67 5.16
CA PRO A 110 22.04 -2.54 4.05
C PRO A 110 21.46 -3.95 4.15
N GLY A 111 20.86 -4.43 3.08
CA GLY A 111 20.28 -5.78 3.00
C GLY A 111 18.99 -5.98 3.80
N GLN A 112 18.44 -4.94 4.42
CA GLN A 112 17.23 -5.01 5.22
C GLN A 112 16.00 -4.64 4.41
N ALA A 113 14.84 -5.07 4.95
CA ALA A 113 13.54 -4.67 4.45
C ALA A 113 12.59 -4.36 5.62
N VAL A 114 11.66 -3.46 5.39
CA VAL A 114 10.60 -3.08 6.33
C VAL A 114 9.31 -2.80 5.57
N VAL A 115 8.18 -3.13 6.18
CA VAL A 115 6.87 -2.71 5.70
C VAL A 115 6.41 -1.53 6.55
N LEU A 116 6.07 -0.45 5.87
CA LEU A 116 5.48 0.76 6.41
C LEU A 116 3.98 0.70 6.19
N SER A 117 3.21 0.67 7.28
CA SER A 117 1.74 0.55 7.25
C SER A 117 1.08 1.79 7.84
N PHE A 118 0.15 2.40 7.12
CA PHE A 118 -0.60 3.58 7.58
C PHE A 118 -1.94 3.71 6.85
N ASP A 119 -2.81 4.55 7.39
CA ASP A 119 -4.04 4.93 6.71
C ASP A 119 -3.76 6.20 5.89
N VAL A 120 -4.02 6.14 4.58
CA VAL A 120 -3.85 7.30 3.68
C VAL A 120 -4.83 8.39 4.11
N PRO A 121 -4.41 9.65 4.25
CA PRO A 121 -5.31 10.72 4.62
C PRO A 121 -6.54 10.75 3.72
N ALA A 122 -7.72 10.81 4.32
CA ALA A 122 -8.94 11.03 3.57
C ALA A 122 -8.91 12.42 2.95
N ASP A 123 -9.49 12.55 1.76
CA ASP A 123 -9.65 13.83 1.10
C ASP A 123 -10.60 14.72 1.94
N THR A 124 -10.00 15.64 2.66
CA THR A 124 -10.71 16.69 3.40
C THR A 124 -10.32 18.04 2.81
N LYS A 125 -11.19 19.04 2.96
CA LYS A 125 -10.88 20.42 2.53
C LYS A 125 -9.57 20.99 3.12
N GLU A 126 -9.08 20.38 4.19
CA GLU A 126 -7.82 20.73 4.87
C GLU A 126 -6.61 20.00 4.27
N PHE A 127 -6.82 18.89 3.56
CA PHE A 127 -5.78 18.07 2.96
C PHE A 127 -5.87 18.14 1.41
N GLN A 128 -5.52 19.31 0.88
CA GLN A 128 -5.55 19.56 -0.57
C GLN A 128 -4.26 19.13 -1.30
N HIS A 129 -3.44 18.27 -0.69
CA HIS A 129 -2.19 17.84 -1.29
C HIS A 129 -2.38 16.55 -2.09
N ILE A 130 -2.61 16.72 -3.37
CA ILE A 130 -2.66 15.63 -4.35
C ILE A 130 -1.28 14.98 -4.52
N TYR A 131 -0.22 15.75 -4.30
CA TYR A 131 1.16 15.35 -4.46
C TYR A 131 1.94 15.54 -3.18
N GLU A 132 2.54 14.44 -2.72
CA GLU A 132 3.53 14.45 -1.67
C GLU A 132 4.86 13.96 -2.23
N VAL A 133 5.94 14.26 -1.55
CA VAL A 133 7.28 13.82 -1.96
C VAL A 133 7.89 12.95 -0.89
N PHE A 134 8.73 12.01 -1.33
CA PHE A 134 9.65 11.30 -0.46
C PHE A 134 11.09 11.43 -0.95
N TRP A 135 12.03 11.34 -0.03
CA TRP A 135 13.45 11.50 -0.33
C TRP A 135 14.33 10.76 0.67
N CYS A 136 15.63 10.67 0.35
CA CYS A 136 16.64 10.14 1.26
C CYS A 136 17.49 11.25 1.85
N ASN A 137 17.46 11.45 3.17
CA ASN A 137 18.32 12.44 3.84
C ASN A 137 19.80 12.05 3.83
N VAL A 138 20.12 10.75 3.82
CA VAL A 138 21.51 10.26 3.84
C VAL A 138 22.27 10.71 2.58
N HIS A 139 21.59 10.67 1.44
CA HIS A 139 22.20 11.00 0.15
C HIS A 139 21.77 12.35 -0.39
N GLY A 140 20.62 12.85 0.03
CA GLY A 140 20.12 14.20 -0.20
C GLY A 140 20.37 14.74 -1.60
N LYS A 141 20.81 15.98 -1.66
CA LYS A 141 21.09 16.71 -2.90
C LYS A 141 22.23 16.13 -3.75
N GLN A 142 23.08 15.26 -3.17
CA GLN A 142 24.26 14.73 -3.87
C GLN A 142 23.90 13.75 -5.00
N HIS A 143 22.73 13.12 -4.92
CA HIS A 143 22.27 12.14 -5.91
C HIS A 143 21.06 12.63 -6.72
N GLY A 144 20.73 13.93 -6.59
CA GLY A 144 19.67 14.56 -7.37
C GLY A 144 18.33 13.82 -7.26
N ASP A 145 17.63 13.71 -8.37
CA ASP A 145 16.28 13.12 -8.43
C ASP A 145 16.26 11.60 -8.26
N ALA A 146 17.42 10.91 -8.34
CA ALA A 146 17.48 9.46 -8.18
C ALA A 146 17.09 8.99 -6.76
N MET A 147 17.31 9.83 -5.74
CA MET A 147 16.95 9.56 -4.34
C MET A 147 15.74 10.38 -3.89
N ARG A 148 14.82 10.65 -4.80
CA ARG A 148 13.56 11.34 -4.59
C ARG A 148 12.48 10.69 -5.44
N GLY A 149 11.24 10.74 -4.95
CA GLY A 149 10.06 10.30 -5.68
C GLY A 149 8.82 11.04 -5.20
N GLU A 150 7.69 10.72 -5.81
CA GLU A 150 6.40 11.34 -5.56
C GLU A 150 5.41 10.32 -5.02
N ILE A 151 4.45 10.79 -4.23
CA ILE A 151 3.29 10.05 -3.79
C ILE A 151 2.07 10.76 -4.37
N LEU A 152 1.30 10.03 -5.15
CA LEU A 152 0.04 10.50 -5.70
C LEU A 152 -1.10 9.90 -4.88
N ILE A 153 -1.96 10.76 -4.35
CA ILE A 153 -3.16 10.33 -3.65
C ILE A 153 -4.34 10.57 -4.58
N VAL A 154 -5.07 9.51 -4.89
CA VAL A 154 -6.29 9.56 -5.70
C VAL A 154 -7.50 9.30 -4.82
N ASP A 155 -8.66 9.76 -5.25
CA ASP A 155 -9.90 9.44 -4.56
C ASP A 155 -10.30 7.96 -4.75
N GLN A 156 -11.34 7.50 -4.03
CA GLN A 156 -11.81 6.11 -4.11
C GLN A 156 -12.32 5.71 -5.50
N ARG A 157 -12.57 6.68 -6.40
CA ARG A 157 -12.98 6.44 -7.78
C ARG A 157 -11.78 6.33 -8.73
N GLY A 158 -10.56 6.49 -8.23
CA GLY A 158 -9.35 6.52 -9.03
C GLY A 158 -9.12 7.85 -9.75
N GLU A 159 -9.91 8.87 -9.45
CA GLU A 159 -9.73 10.22 -9.97
C GLU A 159 -8.72 10.99 -9.12
N VAL A 160 -7.85 11.76 -9.76
CA VAL A 160 -6.96 12.69 -9.03
C VAL A 160 -7.85 13.78 -8.44
N SER A 161 -7.97 13.83 -7.10
CA SER A 161 -8.78 14.83 -6.44
C SER A 161 -8.16 16.20 -6.67
N GLY A 162 -8.79 17.01 -7.51
CA GLY A 162 -8.32 18.34 -7.82
C GLY A 162 -9.25 19.04 -8.82
N GLY A 163 -10.06 19.88 -8.33
CA GLY A 163 -10.87 20.82 -9.05
C GLY A 163 -10.90 22.12 -8.30
#